data_5cb00a8127ef014080478d4f67e27da6
#
_entry.id   5cb00a8127ef014080478d4f67e27da6
#
_cell.length_a   1.000
_cell.length_b   1.000
_cell.length_c   1.000
_cell.angle_alpha   90.00
_cell.angle_beta   90.00
_cell.angle_gamma   90.00
#
_symmetry.space_group_name_H-M   'P 1'
#
loop_
_entity.id
_entity.type
_entity.pdbx_description
1 polymer ?
#
loop_
_entity_poly.entity_id
_entity_poly.type
_entity_poly.pdbx_seq_one_letter_code
_entity_poly.pdbx_strand_id
1 'polypeptide(L)'
;MKQLAILLIILFSGLRLFAQQERSYVKKGNDLYQQKKYKEAEDAYRQAVAKKEQNVPGNFNLGDALYKQKQLDKAGEQFNKIAESSNNKQVAAGAYHNLGNTLLEGKKLEESIEAYKKALLNNPKDDETRYNLAYAQQMLKKQQQQNKNNKDKNKDQNKQDQNKQNQDKKDQDKKNNDQKKDQNKPDQQKDKQQQQDQNNISKEDAQRMLDALNNDERQTQDKLKGKKARGTGGRPAKDW
;
A
#
# COMPACT_ATOMS: atom_id res chain seq x y z
N MET A 1 12.77 -1.27 -57.96
CA MET A 1 12.90 -0.12 -57.09
C MET A 1 11.55 0.58 -56.79
N LYS A 2 10.76 0.96 -57.79
CA LYS A 2 9.43 1.63 -57.57
C LYS A 2 8.44 0.77 -56.79
N GLN A 3 8.38 -0.55 -57.06
CA GLN A 3 7.47 -1.46 -56.33
C GLN A 3 7.89 -1.64 -54.86
N LEU A 4 9.19 -1.65 -54.57
CA LEU A 4 9.69 -1.69 -53.18
C LEU A 4 9.36 -0.42 -52.40
N ALA A 5 9.44 0.75 -53.06
CA ALA A 5 9.06 2.03 -52.46
C ALA A 5 7.57 2.08 -52.14
N ILE A 6 6.70 1.58 -53.00
CA ILE A 6 5.26 1.51 -52.80
C ILE A 6 4.93 0.58 -51.60
N LEU A 7 5.55 -0.60 -51.51
CA LEU A 7 5.41 -1.53 -50.41
C LEU A 7 5.83 -0.89 -49.05
N LEU A 8 6.94 -0.16 -49.06
CA LEU A 8 7.38 0.58 -47.85
C LEU A 8 6.39 1.67 -47.44
N ILE A 9 5.83 2.44 -48.40
CA ILE A 9 4.83 3.46 -48.12
C ILE A 9 3.56 2.86 -47.51
N ILE A 10 3.09 1.73 -48.03
CA ILE A 10 1.91 1.02 -47.50
C ILE A 10 2.21 0.50 -46.11
N LEU A 11 3.38 -0.07 -45.85
CA LEU A 11 3.80 -0.56 -44.54
C LEU A 11 3.88 0.58 -43.50
N PHE A 12 4.48 1.72 -43.87
CA PHE A 12 4.58 2.90 -42.98
C PHE A 12 3.23 3.56 -42.75
N SER A 13 2.30 3.57 -43.70
CA SER A 13 0.97 4.12 -43.49
C SER A 13 0.13 3.25 -42.55
N GLY A 14 0.25 1.92 -42.64
CA GLY A 14 -0.40 1.00 -41.70
C GLY A 14 0.03 1.21 -40.23
N LEU A 15 1.35 1.35 -40.02
CA LEU A 15 1.88 1.58 -38.66
C LEU A 15 1.39 2.91 -38.02
N ARG A 16 1.19 3.96 -38.85
CA ARG A 16 0.67 5.24 -38.36
C ARG A 16 -0.81 5.15 -37.91
N LEU A 17 -1.62 4.38 -38.64
CA LEU A 17 -3.03 4.19 -38.32
C LEU A 17 -3.22 3.46 -36.96
N PHE A 18 -2.43 2.46 -36.65
CA PHE A 18 -2.48 1.77 -35.36
C PHE A 18 -2.08 2.69 -34.19
N ALA A 19 -1.01 3.47 -34.34
CA ALA A 19 -0.56 4.40 -33.30
C ALA A 19 -1.58 5.55 -33.06
N GLN A 20 -2.31 5.97 -34.08
CA GLN A 20 -3.36 6.99 -33.97
C GLN A 20 -4.59 6.45 -33.24
N GLN A 21 -4.96 5.21 -33.50
CA GLN A 21 -6.11 4.56 -32.88
C GLN A 21 -5.90 4.35 -31.36
N GLU A 22 -4.71 3.92 -30.93
CA GLU A 22 -4.34 3.79 -29.53
C GLU A 22 -4.49 5.11 -28.77
N ARG A 23 -3.92 6.20 -29.31
CA ARG A 23 -4.02 7.55 -28.71
C ARG A 23 -5.46 8.04 -28.60
N SER A 24 -6.29 7.71 -29.59
CA SER A 24 -7.72 8.04 -29.56
C SER A 24 -8.44 7.37 -28.38
N TYR A 25 -8.15 6.09 -28.10
CA TYR A 25 -8.73 5.40 -26.97
C TYR A 25 -8.24 5.95 -25.62
N VAL A 26 -6.94 6.29 -25.49
CA VAL A 26 -6.44 6.96 -24.27
C VAL A 26 -7.15 8.29 -24.05
N LYS A 27 -7.29 9.12 -25.09
CA LYS A 27 -8.01 10.39 -25.00
C LYS A 27 -9.46 10.20 -24.59
N LYS A 28 -10.18 9.28 -25.24
CA LYS A 28 -11.56 8.95 -24.87
C LYS A 28 -11.67 8.50 -23.41
N GLY A 29 -10.73 7.67 -22.95
CA GLY A 29 -10.67 7.24 -21.56
C GLY A 29 -10.48 8.41 -20.60
N ASN A 30 -9.57 9.35 -20.92
CA ASN A 30 -9.33 10.55 -20.12
C ASN A 30 -10.59 11.43 -20.02
N ASP A 31 -11.29 11.66 -21.13
CA ASP A 31 -12.53 12.45 -21.17
C ASP A 31 -13.61 11.80 -20.27
N LEU A 32 -13.74 10.48 -20.33
CA LEU A 32 -14.67 9.72 -19.48
C LEU A 32 -14.27 9.74 -18.01
N TYR A 33 -12.98 9.62 -17.72
CA TYR A 33 -12.44 9.66 -16.36
C TYR A 33 -12.69 11.02 -15.69
N GLN A 34 -12.50 12.12 -16.41
CA GLN A 34 -12.83 13.47 -15.95
C GLN A 34 -14.32 13.63 -15.65
N GLN A 35 -15.19 12.98 -16.40
CA GLN A 35 -16.63 12.90 -16.15
C GLN A 35 -17.00 11.95 -15.00
N LYS A 36 -16.02 11.35 -14.31
CA LYS A 36 -16.18 10.32 -13.26
C LYS A 36 -16.87 9.04 -13.75
N LYS A 37 -16.93 8.82 -15.05
CA LYS A 37 -17.41 7.59 -15.68
C LYS A 37 -16.30 6.55 -15.72
N TYR A 38 -15.91 6.08 -14.52
CA TYR A 38 -14.70 5.27 -14.36
C TYR A 38 -14.79 3.90 -15.03
N LYS A 39 -15.98 3.33 -15.13
CA LYS A 39 -16.17 2.04 -15.80
C LYS A 39 -15.99 2.18 -17.31
N GLU A 40 -16.59 3.19 -17.92
CA GLU A 40 -16.45 3.46 -19.34
C GLU A 40 -15.01 3.91 -19.68
N ALA A 41 -14.35 4.63 -18.76
CA ALA A 41 -12.95 4.99 -18.91
C ALA A 41 -12.06 3.74 -18.90
N GLU A 42 -12.30 2.79 -17.97
CA GLU A 42 -11.62 1.49 -17.94
C GLU A 42 -11.73 0.78 -19.29
N ASP A 43 -12.94 0.70 -19.85
CA ASP A 43 -13.17 0.01 -21.14
C ASP A 43 -12.39 0.67 -22.28
N ALA A 44 -12.33 2.02 -22.31
CA ALA A 44 -11.53 2.75 -23.28
C ALA A 44 -10.03 2.51 -23.10
N TYR A 45 -9.51 2.51 -21.85
CA TYR A 45 -8.10 2.25 -21.60
C TYR A 45 -7.72 0.80 -21.92
N ARG A 46 -8.59 -0.17 -21.68
CA ARG A 46 -8.40 -1.56 -22.09
C ARG A 46 -8.25 -1.69 -23.62
N GLN A 47 -9.06 -0.91 -24.39
CA GLN A 47 -8.91 -0.86 -25.86
C GLN A 47 -7.55 -0.28 -26.27
N ALA A 48 -7.08 0.77 -25.58
CA ALA A 48 -5.76 1.35 -25.85
C ALA A 48 -4.63 0.32 -25.57
N VAL A 49 -4.68 -0.36 -24.44
CA VAL A 49 -3.69 -1.39 -24.05
C VAL A 49 -3.74 -2.59 -24.99
N ALA A 50 -4.91 -3.03 -25.43
CA ALA A 50 -5.06 -4.11 -26.38
C ALA A 50 -4.43 -3.79 -27.76
N LYS A 51 -4.39 -2.50 -28.16
CA LYS A 51 -3.73 -2.07 -29.38
C LYS A 51 -2.21 -1.99 -29.24
N LYS A 52 -1.74 -1.67 -28.03
CA LYS A 52 -0.33 -1.60 -27.70
C LYS A 52 -0.13 -1.91 -26.21
N GLU A 53 0.33 -3.12 -25.92
CA GLU A 53 0.51 -3.60 -24.55
C GLU A 53 1.47 -2.70 -23.73
N GLN A 54 2.53 -2.20 -24.37
CA GLN A 54 3.52 -1.30 -23.74
C GLN A 54 3.09 0.17 -23.71
N ASN A 55 1.78 0.47 -23.84
CA ASN A 55 1.26 1.82 -23.67
C ASN A 55 1.30 2.24 -22.21
N VAL A 56 2.39 2.90 -21.80
CA VAL A 56 2.57 3.34 -20.41
C VAL A 56 1.39 4.21 -19.94
N PRO A 57 0.98 5.28 -20.64
CA PRO A 57 -0.18 6.08 -20.21
C PRO A 57 -1.48 5.27 -20.10
N GLY A 58 -1.76 4.42 -21.08
CA GLY A 58 -2.98 3.59 -21.06
C GLY A 58 -3.01 2.61 -19.91
N ASN A 59 -1.86 2.00 -19.60
CA ASN A 59 -1.73 1.08 -18.47
C ASN A 59 -1.89 1.80 -17.12
N PHE A 60 -1.26 2.97 -16.92
CA PHE A 60 -1.43 3.76 -15.69
C PHE A 60 -2.88 4.19 -15.50
N ASN A 61 -3.48 4.77 -16.55
CA ASN A 61 -4.85 5.27 -16.49
C ASN A 61 -5.87 4.15 -16.29
N LEU A 62 -5.57 2.93 -16.80
CA LEU A 62 -6.36 1.73 -16.49
C LEU A 62 -6.28 1.40 -14.98
N GLY A 63 -5.09 1.41 -14.39
CA GLY A 63 -4.90 1.22 -12.96
C GLY A 63 -5.66 2.27 -12.14
N ASP A 64 -5.57 3.55 -12.53
CA ASP A 64 -6.28 4.64 -11.87
C ASP A 64 -7.81 4.49 -11.98
N ALA A 65 -8.34 4.10 -13.14
CA ALA A 65 -9.76 3.87 -13.32
C ALA A 65 -10.28 2.71 -12.45
N LEU A 66 -9.51 1.63 -12.32
CA LEU A 66 -9.80 0.52 -11.43
C LEU A 66 -9.77 0.94 -9.95
N TYR A 67 -8.77 1.74 -9.57
CA TYR A 67 -8.65 2.29 -8.21
C TYR A 67 -9.86 3.15 -7.84
N LYS A 68 -10.29 4.06 -8.73
CA LYS A 68 -11.48 4.90 -8.51
C LYS A 68 -12.78 4.10 -8.40
N GLN A 69 -12.86 2.94 -9.02
CA GLN A 69 -13.96 1.99 -8.88
C GLN A 69 -13.86 1.13 -7.62
N LYS A 70 -12.84 1.33 -6.76
CA LYS A 70 -12.54 0.49 -5.59
C LYS A 70 -12.25 -0.99 -5.94
N GLN A 71 -11.87 -1.28 -7.18
CA GLN A 71 -11.37 -2.59 -7.60
C GLN A 71 -9.88 -2.72 -7.23
N LEU A 72 -9.59 -2.63 -5.92
CA LEU A 72 -8.22 -2.43 -5.40
C LEU A 72 -7.27 -3.57 -5.78
N ASP A 73 -7.73 -4.82 -5.77
CA ASP A 73 -6.87 -5.94 -6.14
C ASP A 73 -6.44 -5.84 -7.61
N LYS A 74 -7.37 -5.55 -8.52
CA LYS A 74 -7.05 -5.39 -9.95
C LYS A 74 -6.19 -4.16 -10.22
N ALA A 75 -6.42 -3.06 -9.51
CA ALA A 75 -5.59 -1.87 -9.61
C ALA A 75 -4.15 -2.17 -9.15
N GLY A 76 -4.00 -2.87 -8.02
CA GLY A 76 -2.70 -3.29 -7.50
C GLY A 76 -1.95 -4.21 -8.47
N GLU A 77 -2.61 -5.21 -9.03
CA GLU A 77 -2.03 -6.08 -10.07
C GLU A 77 -1.55 -5.28 -11.28
N GLN A 78 -2.37 -4.31 -11.75
CA GLN A 78 -2.03 -3.46 -12.88
C GLN A 78 -0.80 -2.59 -12.60
N PHE A 79 -0.74 -1.92 -11.44
CA PHE A 79 0.42 -1.11 -11.08
C PHE A 79 1.67 -1.96 -10.83
N ASN A 80 1.55 -3.13 -10.21
CA ASN A 80 2.67 -4.05 -10.02
C ASN A 80 3.24 -4.52 -11.37
N LYS A 81 2.39 -4.89 -12.32
CA LYS A 81 2.79 -5.26 -13.69
C LYS A 81 3.60 -4.14 -14.36
N ILE A 82 3.14 -2.89 -14.25
CA ILE A 82 3.86 -1.73 -14.81
C ILE A 82 5.23 -1.56 -14.14
N ALA A 83 5.27 -1.64 -12.80
CA ALA A 83 6.49 -1.43 -12.04
C ALA A 83 7.57 -2.48 -12.34
N GLU A 84 7.18 -3.75 -12.46
CA GLU A 84 8.09 -4.87 -12.69
C GLU A 84 8.56 -4.95 -14.15
N SER A 85 7.71 -4.56 -15.10
CA SER A 85 8.05 -4.64 -16.54
C SER A 85 8.82 -3.42 -17.05
N SER A 86 8.91 -2.33 -16.29
CA SER A 86 9.51 -1.08 -16.74
C SER A 86 11.01 -1.02 -16.48
N ASN A 87 11.79 -0.80 -17.54
CA ASN A 87 13.21 -0.45 -17.44
C ASN A 87 13.44 1.04 -17.11
N ASN A 88 12.39 1.86 -17.15
CA ASN A 88 12.45 3.28 -16.80
C ASN A 88 12.18 3.46 -15.31
N LYS A 89 13.20 3.90 -14.55
CA LYS A 89 13.09 4.11 -13.11
C LYS A 89 11.96 5.06 -12.72
N GLN A 90 11.73 6.12 -13.48
CA GLN A 90 10.66 7.09 -13.19
C GLN A 90 9.27 6.45 -13.34
N VAL A 91 9.10 5.62 -14.38
CA VAL A 91 7.85 4.87 -14.60
C VAL A 91 7.66 3.83 -13.49
N ALA A 92 8.70 3.08 -13.15
CA ALA A 92 8.65 2.12 -12.05
C ALA A 92 8.34 2.78 -10.71
N ALA A 93 8.96 3.95 -10.42
CA ALA A 93 8.69 4.72 -9.21
C ALA A 93 7.22 5.11 -9.10
N GLY A 94 6.65 5.71 -10.15
CA GLY A 94 5.24 6.10 -10.17
C GLY A 94 4.29 4.91 -10.03
N ALA A 95 4.62 3.78 -10.65
CA ALA A 95 3.81 2.57 -10.54
C ALA A 95 3.87 1.97 -9.12
N TYR A 96 5.04 1.90 -8.50
CA TYR A 96 5.15 1.47 -7.09
C TYR A 96 4.50 2.45 -6.12
N HIS A 97 4.53 3.76 -6.39
CA HIS A 97 3.78 4.76 -5.63
C HIS A 97 2.27 4.47 -5.66
N ASN A 98 1.69 4.30 -6.87
CA ASN A 98 0.26 4.03 -7.03
C ASN A 98 -0.12 2.65 -6.47
N LEU A 99 0.77 1.65 -6.56
CA LEU A 99 0.61 0.37 -5.87
C LEU A 99 0.54 0.58 -4.36
N GLY A 100 1.44 1.38 -3.80
CA GLY A 100 1.45 1.74 -2.38
C GLY A 100 0.15 2.39 -1.94
N ASN A 101 -0.36 3.37 -2.71
CA ASN A 101 -1.64 4.02 -2.45
C ASN A 101 -2.82 3.02 -2.49
N THR A 102 -2.80 2.10 -3.46
CA THR A 102 -3.83 1.07 -3.62
C THR A 102 -3.86 0.10 -2.45
N LEU A 103 -2.69 -0.35 -2.00
CA LEU A 103 -2.54 -1.24 -0.86
C LEU A 103 -2.90 -0.56 0.46
N LEU A 104 -2.55 0.73 0.61
CA LEU A 104 -2.91 1.54 1.77
C LEU A 104 -4.43 1.69 1.89
N GLU A 105 -5.11 2.01 0.80
CA GLU A 105 -6.57 2.08 0.74
C GLU A 105 -7.21 0.72 1.08
N GLY A 106 -6.59 -0.39 0.63
CA GLY A 106 -6.97 -1.76 0.95
C GLY A 106 -6.60 -2.22 2.37
N LYS A 107 -6.00 -1.34 3.20
CA LYS A 107 -5.50 -1.62 4.55
C LYS A 107 -4.44 -2.74 4.61
N LYS A 108 -3.78 -3.04 3.51
CA LYS A 108 -2.63 -3.93 3.39
C LYS A 108 -1.36 -3.12 3.72
N LEU A 109 -1.21 -2.78 5.01
CA LEU A 109 -0.25 -1.74 5.45
C LEU A 109 1.21 -2.15 5.23
N GLU A 110 1.56 -3.40 5.52
CA GLU A 110 2.92 -3.92 5.35
C GLU A 110 3.32 -3.90 3.88
N GLU A 111 2.45 -4.38 3.00
CA GLU A 111 2.71 -4.41 1.55
C GLU A 111 2.76 -2.99 0.96
N SER A 112 1.94 -2.07 1.48
CA SER A 112 1.96 -0.66 1.10
C SER A 112 3.32 -0.01 1.41
N ILE A 113 3.85 -0.26 2.61
CA ILE A 113 5.17 0.21 3.04
C ILE A 113 6.26 -0.30 2.09
N GLU A 114 6.24 -1.58 1.74
CA GLU A 114 7.22 -2.15 0.81
C GLU A 114 7.10 -1.56 -0.60
N ALA A 115 5.90 -1.31 -1.07
CA ALA A 115 5.68 -0.65 -2.36
C ALA A 115 6.24 0.79 -2.38
N TYR A 116 5.99 1.59 -1.34
CA TYR A 116 6.56 2.94 -1.24
C TYR A 116 8.08 2.93 -1.13
N LYS A 117 8.68 1.99 -0.40
CA LYS A 117 10.15 1.84 -0.37
C LYS A 117 10.71 1.55 -1.75
N LYS A 118 10.08 0.65 -2.52
CA LYS A 118 10.47 0.37 -3.92
C LYS A 118 10.32 1.61 -4.81
N ALA A 119 9.29 2.42 -4.61
CA ALA A 119 9.12 3.68 -5.31
C ALA A 119 10.30 4.63 -5.02
N LEU A 120 10.68 4.78 -3.77
CA LEU A 120 11.79 5.65 -3.34
C LEU A 120 13.17 5.12 -3.76
N LEU A 121 13.36 3.81 -3.91
CA LEU A 121 14.58 3.26 -4.51
C LEU A 121 14.75 3.68 -5.97
N ASN A 122 13.64 3.89 -6.68
CA ASN A 122 13.63 4.33 -8.07
C ASN A 122 13.61 5.86 -8.23
N ASN A 123 12.97 6.57 -7.29
CA ASN A 123 12.94 8.04 -7.23
C ASN A 123 13.10 8.53 -5.78
N PRO A 124 14.34 8.67 -5.28
CA PRO A 124 14.58 9.07 -3.87
C PRO A 124 14.10 10.49 -3.51
N LYS A 125 13.79 11.34 -4.49
CA LYS A 125 13.39 12.73 -4.26
C LYS A 125 11.86 12.93 -4.24
N ASP A 126 11.09 11.86 -4.24
CA ASP A 126 9.63 11.91 -4.22
C ASP A 126 9.11 12.16 -2.81
N ASP A 127 8.81 13.43 -2.52
CA ASP A 127 8.32 13.87 -1.21
C ASP A 127 6.92 13.31 -0.89
N GLU A 128 6.07 13.15 -1.90
CA GLU A 128 4.74 12.58 -1.73
C GLU A 128 4.83 11.10 -1.31
N THR A 129 5.67 10.33 -1.99
CA THR A 129 5.91 8.94 -1.63
C THR A 129 6.52 8.82 -0.22
N ARG A 130 7.45 9.72 0.16
CA ARG A 130 8.00 9.74 1.52
C ARG A 130 6.92 10.00 2.55
N TYR A 131 6.06 10.99 2.31
CA TYR A 131 4.93 11.29 3.19
C TYR A 131 4.00 10.08 3.35
N ASN A 132 3.61 9.44 2.24
CA ASN A 132 2.71 8.29 2.27
C ASN A 132 3.34 7.07 2.96
N LEU A 133 4.64 6.87 2.81
CA LEU A 133 5.40 5.85 3.55
C LEU A 133 5.33 6.07 5.06
N ALA A 134 5.61 7.31 5.51
CA ALA A 134 5.53 7.65 6.93
C ALA A 134 4.11 7.46 7.49
N TYR A 135 3.11 7.85 6.73
CA TYR A 135 1.70 7.66 7.08
C TYR A 135 1.34 6.17 7.23
N ALA A 136 1.71 5.33 6.26
CA ALA A 136 1.44 3.89 6.31
C ALA A 136 2.12 3.23 7.53
N GLN A 137 3.34 3.62 7.87
CA GLN A 137 4.05 3.10 9.04
C GLN A 137 3.40 3.52 10.36
N GLN A 138 2.93 4.76 10.46
CA GLN A 138 2.18 5.21 11.64
C GLN A 138 0.87 4.41 11.79
N MET A 139 0.16 4.18 10.70
CA MET A 139 -1.06 3.37 10.71
C MET A 139 -0.79 1.94 11.19
N LEU A 140 0.28 1.32 10.70
CA LEU A 140 0.71 -0.02 11.12
C LEU A 140 1.05 -0.07 12.62
N LYS A 141 1.81 0.92 13.11
CA LYS A 141 2.15 1.03 14.53
C LYS A 141 0.89 1.15 15.41
N LYS A 142 -0.07 1.99 14.99
CA LYS A 142 -1.35 2.16 15.67
C LYS A 142 -2.15 0.85 15.70
N GLN A 143 -2.23 0.15 14.57
CA GLN A 143 -2.89 -1.15 14.46
C GLN A 143 -2.26 -2.19 15.40
N GLN A 144 -0.93 -2.27 15.45
CA GLN A 144 -0.21 -3.18 16.33
C GLN A 144 -0.44 -2.87 17.82
N GLN A 145 -0.51 -1.58 18.20
CA GLN A 145 -0.82 -1.16 19.57
C GLN A 145 -2.25 -1.55 19.96
N GLN A 146 -3.23 -1.33 19.08
CA GLN A 146 -4.61 -1.73 19.32
C GLN A 146 -4.76 -3.24 19.51
N ASN A 147 -4.06 -4.02 18.67
CA ASN A 147 -4.07 -5.47 18.77
C ASN A 147 -3.44 -5.98 20.08
N LYS A 148 -2.38 -5.32 20.58
CA LYS A 148 -1.79 -5.64 21.90
C LYS A 148 -2.77 -5.35 23.03
N ASN A 149 -3.35 -4.15 23.06
CA ASN A 149 -4.30 -3.75 24.09
C ASN A 149 -5.55 -4.66 24.14
N ASN A 150 -6.03 -5.13 22.98
CA ASN A 150 -7.16 -6.06 22.93
C ASN A 150 -6.78 -7.47 23.45
N LYS A 151 -5.55 -7.93 23.19
CA LYS A 151 -5.06 -9.20 23.74
C LYS A 151 -4.90 -9.17 25.26
N ASP A 152 -4.44 -8.04 25.80
CA ASP A 152 -4.25 -7.88 27.24
C ASP A 152 -5.61 -7.81 27.96
N LYS A 153 -6.60 -7.06 27.43
CA LYS A 153 -7.97 -7.03 27.96
C LYS A 153 -8.62 -8.41 27.96
N ASN A 154 -8.46 -9.20 26.89
CA ASN A 154 -9.00 -10.57 26.84
C ASN A 154 -8.32 -11.53 27.83
N LYS A 155 -7.03 -11.32 28.13
CA LYS A 155 -6.32 -12.11 29.16
C LYS A 155 -6.82 -11.80 30.56
N ASP A 156 -7.12 -10.53 30.84
CA ASP A 156 -7.61 -10.11 32.15
C ASP A 156 -9.07 -10.55 32.38
N GLN A 157 -9.91 -10.50 31.37
CA GLN A 157 -11.27 -11.06 31.43
C GLN A 157 -11.24 -12.59 31.65
N ASN A 158 -10.39 -13.32 30.96
CA ASN A 158 -10.29 -14.77 31.10
C ASN A 158 -9.76 -15.17 32.50
N LYS A 159 -8.89 -14.34 33.13
CA LYS A 159 -8.45 -14.55 34.51
C LYS A 159 -9.54 -14.24 35.53
N GLN A 160 -10.39 -13.21 35.27
CA GLN A 160 -11.53 -12.90 36.13
C GLN A 160 -12.60 -14.00 36.07
N ASP A 161 -12.89 -14.53 34.90
CA ASP A 161 -13.86 -15.61 34.72
C ASP A 161 -13.39 -16.94 35.35
N GLN A 162 -12.10 -17.26 35.25
CA GLN A 162 -11.51 -18.41 35.96
C GLN A 162 -11.51 -18.24 37.47
N ASN A 163 -11.32 -17.02 37.99
CA ASN A 163 -11.39 -16.74 39.42
C ASN A 163 -12.82 -16.82 39.94
N LYS A 164 -13.81 -16.38 39.15
CA LYS A 164 -15.24 -16.52 39.50
C LYS A 164 -15.67 -18.00 39.52
N GLN A 165 -15.29 -18.78 38.53
CA GLN A 165 -15.57 -20.24 38.53
C GLN A 165 -14.94 -21.00 39.67
N ASN A 166 -13.76 -20.55 40.16
CA ASN A 166 -13.12 -21.16 41.33
C ASN A 166 -13.74 -20.64 42.69
N GLN A 167 -14.33 -19.46 42.71
CA GLN A 167 -15.11 -18.98 43.88
C GLN A 167 -16.49 -19.65 43.94
N ASP A 168 -17.22 -19.79 42.85
CA ASP A 168 -18.53 -20.43 42.80
C ASP A 168 -18.47 -21.94 43.20
N LYS A 169 -17.33 -22.59 43.07
CA LYS A 169 -17.10 -23.96 43.57
C LYS A 169 -16.85 -24.02 45.09
N LYS A 170 -16.49 -22.88 45.72
CA LYS A 170 -16.28 -22.81 47.18
C LYS A 170 -17.50 -22.32 47.95
N ASP A 171 -18.45 -21.63 47.30
CA ASP A 171 -19.61 -21.00 47.94
C ASP A 171 -20.93 -21.77 47.73
N GLN A 172 -20.92 -22.98 47.13
CA GLN A 172 -22.09 -23.84 47.07
C GLN A 172 -22.52 -24.40 48.43
N ASP A 173 -21.83 -24.07 49.55
CA ASP A 173 -22.16 -24.53 50.88
C ASP A 173 -22.78 -23.48 51.83
N LYS A 174 -23.11 -22.28 51.37
CA LYS A 174 -23.86 -21.32 52.25
C LYS A 174 -24.87 -20.49 51.47
N LYS A 175 -26.12 -20.83 51.76
CA LYS A 175 -27.40 -20.28 51.43
C LYS A 175 -27.55 -18.74 51.34
N ASN A 176 -28.40 -18.36 50.39
CA ASN A 176 -29.50 -17.37 50.39
C ASN A 176 -29.21 -15.93 50.86
N ASN A 177 -29.40 -15.00 50.05
CA ASN A 177 -30.50 -14.01 49.98
C ASN A 177 -30.05 -12.67 49.35
N ASP A 178 -30.98 -12.17 48.53
CA ASP A 178 -31.33 -10.79 48.19
C ASP A 178 -30.72 -10.12 46.93
N GLN A 179 -31.71 -9.81 46.15
CA GLN A 179 -31.80 -8.97 44.94
C GLN A 179 -31.26 -7.55 45.15
N LYS A 180 -30.59 -6.96 44.13
CA LYS A 180 -31.05 -5.73 43.48
C LYS A 180 -30.18 -5.34 42.27
N LYS A 181 -30.93 -4.99 41.20
CA LYS A 181 -30.59 -4.25 40.00
C LYS A 181 -29.54 -3.16 40.18
N ASP A 182 -28.65 -3.02 39.17
CA ASP A 182 -28.60 -1.77 38.42
C ASP A 182 -27.97 -1.93 37.04
N GLN A 183 -28.66 -1.29 36.10
CA GLN A 183 -28.25 -1.18 34.69
C GLN A 183 -27.26 -0.04 34.56
N ASN A 184 -26.15 -0.24 33.86
CA ASN A 184 -25.44 0.87 33.29
C ASN A 184 -24.93 0.48 31.89
N LYS A 185 -25.53 1.08 30.85
CA LYS A 185 -25.05 1.10 29.47
C LYS A 185 -24.01 2.21 29.34
N PRO A 186 -22.82 1.97 28.80
CA PRO A 186 -21.93 3.07 28.41
C PRO A 186 -22.25 3.57 27.01
N ASP A 187 -22.29 4.86 26.87
CA ASP A 187 -22.42 5.69 25.68
C ASP A 187 -21.44 5.31 24.56
N GLN A 188 -21.96 4.85 23.42
CA GLN A 188 -21.21 4.56 22.19
C GLN A 188 -21.11 5.76 21.22
N GLN A 189 -21.43 6.97 21.63
CA GLN A 189 -21.52 8.12 20.71
C GLN A 189 -20.33 9.09 20.75
N LYS A 190 -19.37 8.97 21.67
CA LYS A 190 -18.20 9.88 21.73
C LYS A 190 -16.98 9.45 20.90
N ASP A 191 -16.93 8.20 20.44
CA ASP A 191 -15.73 7.68 19.75
C ASP A 191 -15.65 8.00 18.25
N LYS A 192 -16.74 8.44 17.61
CA LYS A 192 -16.72 8.70 16.16
C LYS A 192 -16.13 10.05 15.76
N GLN A 193 -16.19 11.06 16.63
CA GLN A 193 -15.67 12.39 16.32
C GLN A 193 -14.16 12.52 16.59
N GLN A 194 -13.63 11.79 17.58
CA GLN A 194 -12.19 11.75 17.85
C GLN A 194 -11.38 10.90 16.86
N GLN A 195 -12.02 10.02 16.09
CA GLN A 195 -11.32 9.21 15.07
C GLN A 195 -11.04 9.98 13.76
N GLN A 196 -11.76 11.06 13.48
CA GLN A 196 -11.58 11.83 12.24
C GLN A 196 -10.39 12.81 12.35
N ASP A 197 -10.13 13.37 13.53
CA ASP A 197 -9.01 14.31 13.73
C ASP A 197 -7.66 13.61 13.98
N GLN A 198 -7.65 12.33 14.35
CA GLN A 198 -6.43 11.55 14.59
C GLN A 198 -5.80 10.93 13.33
N ASN A 199 -6.47 11.06 12.17
CA ASN A 199 -5.98 10.46 10.92
C ASN A 199 -5.20 11.43 10.03
N ASN A 200 -5.15 12.72 10.35
CA ASN A 200 -4.35 13.70 9.62
C ASN A 200 -3.01 13.89 10.33
N ILE A 201 -1.96 13.33 9.74
CA ILE A 201 -0.59 13.66 10.11
C ILE A 201 -0.30 15.06 9.58
N SER A 202 0.23 15.97 10.42
CA SER A 202 0.75 17.24 9.91
C SER A 202 1.97 16.97 8.99
N LYS A 203 2.25 17.91 8.07
CA LYS A 203 3.45 17.79 7.23
C LYS A 203 4.73 17.74 8.07
N GLU A 204 4.75 18.47 9.19
CA GLU A 204 5.85 18.50 10.13
C GLU A 204 6.06 17.17 10.85
N ASP A 205 4.96 16.50 11.25
CA ASP A 205 5.04 15.19 11.89
C ASP A 205 5.45 14.11 10.90
N ALA A 206 4.95 14.16 9.66
CA ALA A 206 5.40 13.29 8.59
C ALA A 206 6.91 13.47 8.30
N GLN A 207 7.41 14.72 8.31
CA GLN A 207 8.83 15.00 8.11
C GLN A 207 9.67 14.46 9.27
N ARG A 208 9.26 14.67 10.53
CA ARG A 208 9.95 14.12 11.72
C ARG A 208 10.00 12.58 11.68
N MET A 209 8.91 11.93 11.24
CA MET A 209 8.89 10.48 11.07
C MET A 209 9.85 10.00 10.00
N LEU A 210 9.92 10.72 8.88
CA LEU A 210 10.85 10.44 7.80
C LEU A 210 12.31 10.58 8.26
N ASP A 211 12.61 11.61 9.02
CA ASP A 211 13.96 11.84 9.56
C ASP A 211 14.34 10.74 10.57
N ALA A 212 13.41 10.32 11.42
CA ALA A 212 13.62 9.20 12.33
C ALA A 212 13.88 7.89 11.58
N LEU A 213 13.10 7.62 10.52
CA LEU A 213 13.27 6.43 9.68
C LEU A 213 14.59 6.40 8.93
N ASN A 214 14.97 7.53 8.32
CA ASN A 214 16.25 7.63 7.64
C ASN A 214 17.41 7.37 8.62
N ASN A 215 17.24 7.78 9.88
CA ASN A 215 18.22 7.51 10.93
C ASN A 215 18.27 6.03 11.33
N ASP A 216 17.11 5.39 11.48
CA ASP A 216 17.00 3.95 11.80
C ASP A 216 17.53 3.08 10.65
N GLU A 217 17.21 3.43 9.41
CA GLU A 217 17.72 2.73 8.23
C GLU A 217 19.25 2.87 8.11
N ARG A 218 19.78 4.07 8.35
CA ARG A 218 21.20 4.34 8.38
C ARG A 218 21.91 3.52 9.46
N GLN A 219 21.36 3.48 10.67
CA GLN A 219 21.88 2.64 11.76
C GLN A 219 21.83 1.15 11.42
N THR A 220 20.77 0.70 10.75
CA THR A 220 20.62 -0.70 10.33
C THR A 220 21.64 -1.05 9.25
N GLN A 221 21.85 -0.18 8.26
CA GLN A 221 22.87 -0.36 7.23
C GLN A 221 24.29 -0.34 7.82
N ASP A 222 24.56 0.52 8.79
CA ASP A 222 25.87 0.55 9.46
C ASP A 222 26.11 -0.69 10.30
N LYS A 223 25.09 -1.22 10.99
CA LYS A 223 25.16 -2.52 11.68
C LYS A 223 25.39 -3.69 10.72
N LEU A 224 24.75 -3.69 9.55
CA LEU A 224 24.94 -4.70 8.52
C LEU A 224 26.34 -4.63 7.88
N LYS A 225 26.86 -3.44 7.60
CA LYS A 225 28.24 -3.22 7.14
C LYS A 225 29.23 -3.68 8.18
N GLY A 226 29.02 -3.35 9.45
CA GLY A 226 29.87 -3.80 10.55
C GLY A 226 29.86 -5.33 10.75
N LYS A 227 28.73 -5.99 10.54
CA LYS A 227 28.66 -7.47 10.56
C LYS A 227 29.36 -8.10 9.36
N LYS A 228 29.22 -7.54 8.15
CA LYS A 228 29.97 -8.01 6.96
C LYS A 228 31.46 -7.85 7.13
N ALA A 229 31.93 -6.72 7.68
CA ALA A 229 33.36 -6.48 7.92
C ALA A 229 33.93 -7.44 8.96
N ARG A 230 33.16 -7.88 9.97
CA ARG A 230 33.58 -8.88 10.97
C ARG A 230 33.51 -10.31 10.45
N GLY A 231 32.66 -10.61 9.45
CA GLY A 231 32.51 -11.93 8.84
C GLY A 231 33.58 -12.26 7.78
N THR A 232 34.36 -11.27 7.32
CA THR A 232 35.45 -11.45 6.35
C THR A 232 36.83 -11.56 7.00
N GLY A 233 36.91 -11.58 8.34
CA GLY A 233 38.11 -11.91 9.06
C GLY A 233 38.47 -13.37 8.83
N GLY A 234 39.29 -13.62 7.82
CA GLY A 234 39.74 -14.96 7.42
C GLY A 234 40.37 -15.71 8.58
N ARG A 235 40.07 -17.01 8.65
CA ARG A 235 40.89 -17.96 9.42
C ARG A 235 42.31 -17.83 8.89
N PRO A 236 43.32 -17.68 9.74
CA PRO A 236 44.71 -17.80 9.29
C PRO A 236 44.90 -19.18 8.67
N ALA A 237 45.42 -19.22 7.46
CA ALA A 237 45.88 -20.42 6.85
C ALA A 237 46.90 -21.07 7.81
N LYS A 238 46.66 -22.29 8.24
CA LYS A 238 47.68 -23.11 8.90
C LYS A 238 48.62 -23.54 7.81
N ASP A 239 49.82 -22.99 7.85
CA ASP A 239 50.96 -23.51 7.12
C ASP A 239 51.39 -24.80 7.78
N TRP A 240 51.30 -25.88 7.05
CA TRP A 240 52.03 -27.14 7.19
C TRP A 240 52.35 -27.72 5.85
#